data_1aa9996ab7d5726c2009b98d3572288b
#
_entry.id   1aa9996ab7d5726c2009b98d3572288b
#
_cell.length_a   1.000
_cell.length_b   1.000
_cell.length_c   1.000
_cell.angle_alpha   90.00
_cell.angle_beta   90.00
_cell.angle_gamma   90.00
#
_symmetry.space_group_name_H-M   'P 1'
#
loop_
_entity.id
_entity.type
_entity.pdbx_description
1 polymer ?
#
loop_
_entity_poly.entity_id
_entity_poly.type
_entity_poly.pdbx_seq_one_letter_code
_entity_poly.pdbx_strand_id
1 'polypeptide(L)'
;MAKKAVSGNGSIRQRIDGRWEGRVSLGYDGSGKRIQKSFYGSSQKEVAELIRKASSQIDDGTFVAPNKMTVKSWLNTWLSEYTGSIKENTLVSYRVQVEHNILPYIGAMKLSALQPHHIQKAINDMTKREQKPLSPKSVKNVFGVLHKAMSQAVLNGYIAKNPCDGIQLPRVEKKDISPLNEAEIRAFLNAIKGHRNEVVFKVALFTGMRQGELMGLQWDNVDFKAGTILVSQQLIHEKKKGGIYKLAPTKTDGVRKITPAPIVMNWLKEWKTAQNAQRLAKGEMWVSDIEGLVFTDEHGRNLSNTTLTHEVKRIGEKIGKEGFRFHDLRHSYAVAAIRAGDDMKTVSSNLGHTTISITMDIYASYTEDMAKASASRMNDYISSNF
;
A
#
# COMPACT_ATOMS: atom_id res chain seq x y z
N MET A 1 -21.52 29.69 -52.70
CA MET A 1 -22.51 29.90 -51.61
C MET A 1 -21.75 30.48 -50.38
N ALA A 2 -22.25 31.58 -49.83
CA ALA A 2 -21.57 32.34 -48.77
C ALA A 2 -21.48 31.52 -47.48
N LYS A 3 -20.30 31.50 -46.85
CA LYS A 3 -20.06 30.93 -45.53
C LYS A 3 -20.82 31.80 -44.51
N LYS A 4 -21.89 31.29 -43.88
CA LYS A 4 -22.51 31.94 -42.74
C LYS A 4 -21.64 31.66 -41.52
N ALA A 5 -21.01 32.70 -40.96
CA ALA A 5 -20.36 32.63 -39.65
C ALA A 5 -21.44 32.46 -38.58
N VAL A 6 -21.31 31.47 -37.73
CA VAL A 6 -22.07 31.36 -36.48
C VAL A 6 -21.35 32.18 -35.43
N SER A 7 -22.08 32.96 -34.64
CA SER A 7 -21.55 33.68 -33.48
C SER A 7 -20.83 32.68 -32.54
N GLY A 8 -19.52 32.75 -32.52
CA GLY A 8 -18.63 31.76 -31.89
C GLY A 8 -17.72 31.08 -32.94
N ASN A 9 -16.53 30.67 -32.59
CA ASN A 9 -15.39 30.25 -33.43
C ASN A 9 -15.61 29.11 -34.45
N GLY A 10 -16.82 28.95 -35.06
CA GLY A 10 -17.17 27.85 -35.94
C GLY A 10 -17.71 28.28 -37.32
N SER A 11 -17.59 27.42 -38.34
CA SER A 11 -18.19 27.61 -39.69
C SER A 11 -19.08 26.41 -40.04
N ILE A 12 -20.22 26.67 -40.71
CA ILE A 12 -21.13 25.63 -41.19
C ILE A 12 -21.26 25.73 -42.70
N ARG A 13 -21.22 24.59 -43.39
CA ARG A 13 -21.44 24.47 -44.83
C ARG A 13 -22.24 23.22 -45.16
N GLN A 14 -22.96 23.25 -46.29
CA GLN A 14 -23.53 22.05 -46.87
C GLN A 14 -22.50 21.38 -47.78
N ARG A 15 -22.36 20.08 -47.68
CA ARG A 15 -21.50 19.27 -48.54
C ARG A 15 -22.24 18.88 -49.83
N ILE A 16 -21.50 18.42 -50.84
CA ILE A 16 -22.03 17.95 -52.10
C ILE A 16 -22.97 16.73 -51.92
N ASP A 17 -22.68 15.91 -50.87
CA ASP A 17 -23.48 14.75 -50.48
C ASP A 17 -24.79 15.10 -49.71
N GLY A 18 -25.14 16.39 -49.65
CA GLY A 18 -26.37 16.89 -48.99
C GLY A 18 -26.25 17.03 -47.46
N ARG A 19 -25.27 16.45 -46.81
CA ARG A 19 -25.03 16.55 -45.36
C ARG A 19 -24.47 17.92 -44.99
N TRP A 20 -24.77 18.36 -43.79
CA TRP A 20 -24.19 19.58 -43.21
C TRP A 20 -22.89 19.25 -42.45
N GLU A 21 -21.87 20.08 -42.67
CA GLU A 21 -20.60 20.02 -41.97
C GLU A 21 -20.38 21.32 -41.22
N GLY A 22 -20.03 21.21 -39.94
CA GLY A 22 -19.59 22.32 -39.10
C GLY A 22 -18.19 22.09 -38.55
N ARG A 23 -17.40 23.16 -38.45
CA ARG A 23 -16.03 23.09 -37.93
C ARG A 23 -15.83 24.06 -36.79
N VAL A 24 -15.20 23.58 -35.72
CA VAL A 24 -14.79 24.36 -34.53
C VAL A 24 -13.27 24.29 -34.41
N SER A 25 -12.66 25.42 -34.04
CA SER A 25 -11.21 25.48 -33.74
C SER A 25 -10.98 25.00 -32.31
N LEU A 26 -10.02 24.12 -32.13
CA LEU A 26 -9.54 23.63 -30.84
C LEU A 26 -8.22 24.30 -30.41
N GLY A 27 -7.76 25.35 -31.09
CA GLY A 27 -6.49 26.01 -30.89
C GLY A 27 -5.44 25.61 -31.93
N TYR A 28 -4.18 25.67 -31.54
CA TYR A 28 -3.03 25.35 -32.38
C TYR A 28 -2.20 24.25 -31.72
N ASP A 29 -1.58 23.38 -32.53
CA ASP A 29 -0.60 22.41 -32.05
C ASP A 29 0.76 23.06 -31.77
N GLY A 30 1.70 22.27 -31.18
CA GLY A 30 3.05 22.75 -30.87
C GLY A 30 3.86 23.22 -32.08
N SER A 31 3.41 22.98 -33.31
CA SER A 31 4.00 23.44 -34.56
C SER A 31 3.28 24.69 -35.12
N GLY A 32 2.31 25.25 -34.41
CA GLY A 32 1.51 26.41 -34.86
C GLY A 32 0.41 26.06 -35.88
N LYS A 33 0.14 24.79 -36.14
CA LYS A 33 -0.92 24.35 -37.04
C LYS A 33 -2.27 24.34 -36.30
N ARG A 34 -3.29 24.94 -36.93
CA ARG A 34 -4.65 25.03 -36.38
C ARG A 34 -5.29 23.65 -36.27
N ILE A 35 -5.66 23.24 -35.06
CA ILE A 35 -6.44 22.03 -34.80
C ILE A 35 -7.94 22.36 -34.98
N GLN A 36 -8.62 21.62 -35.82
CA GLN A 36 -10.05 21.80 -36.08
C GLN A 36 -10.81 20.48 -35.90
N LYS A 37 -12.02 20.56 -35.36
CA LYS A 37 -12.97 19.44 -35.26
C LYS A 37 -14.13 19.67 -36.19
N SER A 38 -14.49 18.67 -37.02
CA SER A 38 -15.67 18.67 -37.86
C SER A 38 -16.81 17.91 -37.18
N PHE A 39 -18.02 18.47 -37.29
CA PHE A 39 -19.28 17.86 -36.88
C PHE A 39 -20.15 17.71 -38.12
N TYR A 40 -20.93 16.63 -38.20
CA TYR A 40 -21.80 16.32 -39.33
C TYR A 40 -23.21 16.09 -38.85
N GLY A 41 -24.23 16.50 -39.65
CA GLY A 41 -25.63 16.29 -39.35
C GLY A 41 -26.48 16.36 -40.60
N SER A 42 -27.76 15.98 -40.46
CA SER A 42 -28.77 16.00 -41.51
C SER A 42 -29.32 17.41 -41.79
N SER A 43 -29.20 18.30 -40.80
CA SER A 43 -29.70 19.68 -40.92
C SER A 43 -28.68 20.70 -40.39
N GLN A 44 -28.79 21.94 -40.88
CA GLN A 44 -28.03 23.09 -40.42
C GLN A 44 -28.23 23.34 -38.91
N LYS A 45 -29.48 23.20 -38.43
CA LYS A 45 -29.85 23.40 -37.03
C LYS A 45 -29.13 22.40 -36.11
N GLU A 46 -29.12 21.12 -36.47
CA GLU A 46 -28.46 20.06 -35.74
C GLU A 46 -26.95 20.33 -35.60
N VAL A 47 -26.29 20.70 -36.70
CA VAL A 47 -24.84 21.01 -36.68
C VAL A 47 -24.54 22.29 -35.89
N ALA A 48 -25.42 23.29 -35.96
CA ALA A 48 -25.29 24.51 -35.15
C ALA A 48 -25.36 24.21 -33.64
N GLU A 49 -26.26 23.33 -33.22
CA GLU A 49 -26.36 22.87 -31.82
C GLU A 49 -25.11 22.11 -31.35
N LEU A 50 -24.59 21.23 -32.21
CA LEU A 50 -23.34 20.51 -31.92
C LEU A 50 -22.15 21.46 -31.79
N ILE A 51 -22.04 22.47 -32.65
CA ILE A 51 -21.00 23.50 -32.57
C ILE A 51 -21.13 24.30 -31.27
N ARG A 52 -22.35 24.78 -30.96
CA ARG A 52 -22.59 25.57 -29.75
C ARG A 52 -22.23 24.80 -28.50
N LYS A 53 -22.61 23.50 -28.40
CA LYS A 53 -22.27 22.63 -27.30
C LYS A 53 -20.76 22.43 -27.21
N ALA A 54 -20.06 22.21 -28.32
CA ALA A 54 -18.64 22.05 -28.36
C ALA A 54 -17.90 23.35 -27.98
N SER A 55 -18.36 24.52 -28.46
CA SER A 55 -17.78 25.83 -28.11
C SER A 55 -17.92 26.10 -26.61
N SER A 56 -19.11 25.90 -26.03
CA SER A 56 -19.27 26.01 -24.55
C SER A 56 -18.33 25.09 -23.79
N GLN A 57 -18.18 23.85 -24.23
CA GLN A 57 -17.24 22.92 -23.58
C GLN A 57 -15.77 23.34 -23.73
N ILE A 58 -15.39 23.99 -24.83
CA ILE A 58 -14.03 24.53 -25.04
C ILE A 58 -13.82 25.73 -24.12
N ASP A 59 -14.78 26.65 -24.04
CA ASP A 59 -14.72 27.83 -23.19
C ASP A 59 -14.65 27.46 -21.71
N ASP A 60 -15.38 26.41 -21.29
CA ASP A 60 -15.37 25.84 -19.93
C ASP A 60 -14.16 24.94 -19.66
N GLY A 61 -13.26 24.72 -20.63
CA GLY A 61 -12.13 23.79 -20.51
C GLY A 61 -12.51 22.32 -20.38
N THR A 62 -13.78 21.96 -20.63
CA THR A 62 -14.31 20.59 -20.49
C THR A 62 -14.37 19.82 -21.81
N PHE A 63 -13.94 20.42 -22.91
CA PHE A 63 -13.95 19.77 -24.22
C PHE A 63 -12.88 18.69 -24.31
N VAL A 64 -13.31 17.47 -24.54
CA VAL A 64 -12.44 16.32 -24.81
C VAL A 64 -12.61 15.88 -26.24
N ALA A 65 -11.53 15.91 -27.02
CA ALA A 65 -11.55 15.38 -28.38
C ALA A 65 -11.86 13.86 -28.33
N PRO A 66 -12.85 13.38 -29.13
CA PRO A 66 -13.14 11.95 -29.18
C PRO A 66 -11.88 11.17 -29.55
N ASN A 67 -11.42 10.36 -28.65
CA ASN A 67 -10.30 9.44 -28.88
C ASN A 67 -10.82 7.99 -28.96
N LYS A 68 -10.08 7.14 -29.69
CA LYS A 68 -10.41 5.71 -29.82
C LYS A 68 -9.81 4.89 -28.67
N MET A 69 -9.15 5.55 -27.70
CA MET A 69 -8.44 4.91 -26.61
C MET A 69 -9.41 4.11 -25.74
N THR A 70 -9.07 2.87 -25.45
CA THR A 70 -9.80 2.03 -24.50
C THR A 70 -9.26 2.24 -23.09
N VAL A 71 -10.05 1.85 -22.09
CA VAL A 71 -9.61 1.84 -20.69
C VAL A 71 -8.34 0.98 -20.53
N LYS A 72 -8.27 -0.18 -21.20
CA LYS A 72 -7.08 -1.05 -21.22
C LYS A 72 -5.85 -0.32 -21.78
N SER A 73 -6.00 0.35 -22.93
CA SER A 73 -4.88 1.09 -23.52
C SER A 73 -4.39 2.20 -22.61
N TRP A 74 -5.32 2.97 -22.03
CA TRP A 74 -4.97 4.02 -21.08
C TRP A 74 -4.27 3.49 -19.83
N LEU A 75 -4.81 2.45 -19.19
CA LEU A 75 -4.21 1.89 -17.95
C LEU A 75 -2.80 1.34 -18.20
N ASN A 76 -2.55 0.74 -19.37
CA ASN A 76 -1.21 0.29 -19.72
C ASN A 76 -0.24 1.47 -19.90
N THR A 77 -0.67 2.52 -20.62
CA THR A 77 0.13 3.75 -20.74
C THR A 77 0.37 4.41 -19.38
N TRP A 78 -0.64 4.47 -18.53
CA TRP A 78 -0.50 5.03 -17.19
C TRP A 78 0.52 4.24 -16.34
N LEU A 79 0.48 2.91 -16.40
CA LEU A 79 1.43 2.06 -15.67
C LEU A 79 2.86 2.16 -16.19
N SER A 80 3.09 2.49 -17.48
CA SER A 80 4.44 2.64 -18.04
C SER A 80 5.00 4.03 -17.85
N GLU A 81 4.18 5.07 -18.07
CA GLU A 81 4.68 6.45 -18.19
C GLU A 81 4.50 7.29 -16.92
N TYR A 82 3.47 6.98 -16.09
CA TYR A 82 3.07 7.87 -14.97
C TYR A 82 3.36 7.29 -13.58
N THR A 83 4.05 6.15 -13.51
CA THR A 83 4.32 5.46 -12.23
C THR A 83 5.82 5.38 -11.90
N GLY A 84 6.67 6.15 -12.56
CA GLY A 84 8.13 6.09 -12.39
C GLY A 84 8.62 6.42 -10.97
N SER A 85 7.87 7.21 -10.20
CA SER A 85 8.19 7.53 -8.80
C SER A 85 7.68 6.47 -7.80
N ILE A 86 6.95 5.45 -8.26
CA ILE A 86 6.34 4.44 -7.39
C ILE A 86 7.32 3.32 -7.12
N LYS A 87 7.48 2.92 -5.84
CA LYS A 87 8.34 1.78 -5.45
C LYS A 87 7.90 0.50 -6.19
N GLU A 88 8.85 -0.29 -6.68
CA GLU A 88 8.64 -1.47 -7.53
C GLU A 88 7.55 -2.44 -7.00
N ASN A 89 7.59 -2.79 -5.71
CA ASN A 89 6.59 -3.68 -5.11
C ASN A 89 5.16 -3.09 -5.14
N THR A 90 5.04 -1.76 -5.09
CA THR A 90 3.74 -1.08 -5.23
C THR A 90 3.28 -1.13 -6.68
N LEU A 91 4.20 -0.93 -7.62
CA LEU A 91 3.92 -1.03 -9.06
C LEU A 91 3.46 -2.44 -9.44
N VAL A 92 4.13 -3.48 -8.93
CA VAL A 92 3.69 -4.88 -9.10
C VAL A 92 2.27 -5.07 -8.57
N SER A 93 1.95 -4.51 -7.40
CA SER A 93 0.58 -4.55 -6.86
C SER A 93 -0.41 -3.83 -7.78
N TYR A 94 -0.06 -2.66 -8.32
CA TYR A 94 -0.92 -1.92 -9.25
C TYR A 94 -1.19 -2.72 -10.53
N ARG A 95 -0.17 -3.35 -11.11
CA ARG A 95 -0.33 -4.23 -12.28
C ARG A 95 -1.30 -5.37 -12.00
N VAL A 96 -1.13 -6.06 -10.87
CA VAL A 96 -2.04 -7.13 -10.45
C VAL A 96 -3.49 -6.62 -10.31
N GLN A 97 -3.69 -5.43 -9.68
CA GLN A 97 -5.03 -4.84 -9.54
C GLN A 97 -5.62 -4.51 -10.91
N VAL A 98 -4.84 -3.91 -11.79
CA VAL A 98 -5.29 -3.55 -13.15
C VAL A 98 -5.66 -4.81 -13.94
N GLU A 99 -4.76 -5.78 -14.04
CA GLU A 99 -4.92 -6.96 -14.89
C GLU A 99 -6.04 -7.89 -14.42
N HIS A 100 -6.11 -8.16 -13.12
CA HIS A 100 -7.03 -9.18 -12.59
C HIS A 100 -8.34 -8.62 -12.04
N ASN A 101 -8.38 -7.33 -11.67
CA ASN A 101 -9.55 -6.79 -10.99
C ASN A 101 -10.21 -5.61 -11.73
N ILE A 102 -9.52 -4.90 -12.65
CA ILE A 102 -10.11 -3.77 -13.36
C ILE A 102 -10.43 -4.14 -14.82
N LEU A 103 -9.43 -4.62 -15.56
CA LEU A 103 -9.57 -4.90 -16.99
C LEU A 103 -10.68 -5.89 -17.34
N PRO A 104 -10.96 -6.95 -16.55
CA PRO A 104 -12.04 -7.89 -16.88
C PRO A 104 -13.43 -7.25 -16.94
N TYR A 105 -13.66 -6.15 -16.21
CA TYR A 105 -14.96 -5.51 -16.13
C TYR A 105 -15.14 -4.33 -17.10
N ILE A 106 -14.10 -3.51 -17.26
CA ILE A 106 -14.21 -2.25 -18.00
C ILE A 106 -13.13 -2.04 -19.07
N GLY A 107 -12.17 -2.96 -19.19
CA GLY A 107 -10.98 -2.79 -20.03
C GLY A 107 -11.28 -2.58 -21.53
N ALA A 108 -12.31 -3.23 -22.08
CA ALA A 108 -12.71 -3.12 -23.48
C ALA A 108 -13.46 -1.83 -23.81
N MET A 109 -13.95 -1.09 -22.80
CA MET A 109 -14.72 0.12 -23.01
C MET A 109 -13.84 1.26 -23.53
N LYS A 110 -14.42 2.15 -24.35
CA LYS A 110 -13.75 3.41 -24.72
C LYS A 110 -13.62 4.28 -23.47
N LEU A 111 -12.45 4.88 -23.28
CA LEU A 111 -12.17 5.74 -22.11
C LEU A 111 -13.16 6.91 -22.02
N SER A 112 -13.52 7.52 -23.16
CA SER A 112 -14.50 8.60 -23.26
C SER A 112 -15.96 8.18 -23.00
N ALA A 113 -16.26 6.88 -23.03
CA ALA A 113 -17.58 6.32 -22.75
C ALA A 113 -17.72 5.77 -21.33
N LEU A 114 -16.64 5.75 -20.55
CA LEU A 114 -16.66 5.26 -19.18
C LEU A 114 -17.46 6.22 -18.29
N GLN A 115 -18.49 5.69 -17.64
CA GLN A 115 -19.39 6.45 -16.77
C GLN A 115 -19.37 5.88 -15.34
N PRO A 116 -19.77 6.67 -14.32
CA PRO A 116 -19.79 6.21 -12.93
C PRO A 116 -20.54 4.89 -12.70
N HIS A 117 -21.69 4.70 -13.37
CA HIS A 117 -22.48 3.48 -13.20
C HIS A 117 -21.74 2.20 -13.67
N HIS A 118 -20.86 2.29 -14.68
CA HIS A 118 -20.03 1.16 -15.10
C HIS A 118 -19.04 0.76 -14.00
N ILE A 119 -18.43 1.75 -13.34
CA ILE A 119 -17.49 1.53 -12.25
C ILE A 119 -18.22 0.98 -11.03
N GLN A 120 -19.39 1.55 -10.68
CA GLN A 120 -20.21 1.05 -9.57
C GLN A 120 -20.61 -0.41 -9.78
N LYS A 121 -21.02 -0.76 -11.01
CA LYS A 121 -21.33 -2.15 -11.36
C LYS A 121 -20.10 -3.04 -11.18
N ALA A 122 -18.96 -2.66 -11.72
CA ALA A 122 -17.70 -3.43 -11.59
C ALA A 122 -17.33 -3.67 -10.11
N ILE A 123 -17.47 -2.65 -9.25
CA ILE A 123 -17.24 -2.78 -7.81
C ILE A 123 -18.20 -3.78 -7.17
N ASN A 124 -19.50 -3.71 -7.50
CA ASN A 124 -20.50 -4.63 -6.98
C ASN A 124 -20.22 -6.06 -7.44
N ASP A 125 -19.83 -6.25 -8.70
CA ASP A 125 -19.51 -7.56 -9.26
C ASP A 125 -18.24 -8.15 -8.63
N MET A 126 -17.23 -7.34 -8.30
CA MET A 126 -16.03 -7.77 -7.58
C MET A 126 -16.33 -8.33 -6.19
N THR A 127 -17.32 -7.78 -5.50
CA THR A 127 -17.74 -8.26 -4.17
C THR A 127 -18.59 -9.51 -4.21
N LYS A 128 -19.28 -9.76 -5.33
CA LYS A 128 -20.25 -10.84 -5.50
C LYS A 128 -19.74 -12.00 -6.37
N ARG A 129 -18.51 -11.89 -6.91
CA ARG A 129 -17.99 -12.96 -7.78
C ARG A 129 -17.95 -14.31 -7.07
N GLU A 130 -18.35 -15.38 -7.74
CA GLU A 130 -18.46 -16.73 -7.19
C GLU A 130 -17.09 -17.27 -6.73
N GLN A 131 -16.03 -17.03 -7.52
CA GLN A 131 -14.69 -17.45 -7.16
C GLN A 131 -13.91 -16.29 -6.53
N LYS A 132 -13.57 -16.45 -5.24
CA LYS A 132 -12.76 -15.49 -4.46
C LYS A 132 -13.32 -14.06 -4.47
N PRO A 133 -14.48 -13.82 -3.87
CA PRO A 133 -15.01 -12.45 -3.73
C PRO A 133 -14.00 -11.54 -3.04
N LEU A 134 -13.87 -10.30 -3.53
CA LEU A 134 -12.97 -9.35 -2.93
C LEU A 134 -13.53 -8.83 -1.61
N SER A 135 -12.69 -8.79 -0.58
CA SER A 135 -13.03 -8.11 0.66
C SER A 135 -13.23 -6.60 0.43
N PRO A 136 -14.04 -5.91 1.26
CA PRO A 136 -14.22 -4.46 1.20
C PRO A 136 -12.91 -3.68 1.14
N LYS A 137 -11.91 -4.09 1.91
CA LYS A 137 -10.56 -3.48 1.89
C LYS A 137 -9.86 -3.68 0.55
N SER A 138 -9.97 -4.87 -0.04
CA SER A 138 -9.37 -5.15 -1.36
C SER A 138 -10.04 -4.33 -2.45
N VAL A 139 -11.37 -4.23 -2.44
CA VAL A 139 -12.12 -3.36 -3.36
C VAL A 139 -11.68 -1.91 -3.24
N LYS A 140 -11.53 -1.38 -2.02
CA LYS A 140 -11.03 -0.03 -1.79
C LYS A 140 -9.63 0.18 -2.38
N ASN A 141 -8.75 -0.83 -2.29
CA ASN A 141 -7.41 -0.75 -2.88
C ASN A 141 -7.47 -0.74 -4.43
N VAL A 142 -8.28 -1.62 -5.05
CA VAL A 142 -8.52 -1.64 -6.51
C VAL A 142 -9.05 -0.30 -6.97
N PHE A 143 -10.08 0.22 -6.29
CA PHE A 143 -10.67 1.51 -6.59
C PHE A 143 -9.66 2.65 -6.50
N GLY A 144 -8.79 2.67 -5.48
CA GLY A 144 -7.74 3.68 -5.34
C GLY A 144 -6.77 3.72 -6.52
N VAL A 145 -6.43 2.56 -7.09
CA VAL A 145 -5.60 2.47 -8.30
C VAL A 145 -6.33 3.03 -9.50
N LEU A 146 -7.60 2.62 -9.72
CA LEU A 146 -8.43 3.13 -10.81
C LEU A 146 -8.63 4.64 -10.72
N HIS A 147 -8.99 5.14 -9.54
CA HIS A 147 -9.21 6.56 -9.28
C HIS A 147 -7.96 7.39 -9.64
N LYS A 148 -6.76 6.97 -9.23
CA LYS A 148 -5.49 7.64 -9.58
C LYS A 148 -5.27 7.67 -11.09
N ALA A 149 -5.48 6.55 -11.76
CA ALA A 149 -5.31 6.48 -13.22
C ALA A 149 -6.31 7.37 -13.95
N MET A 150 -7.57 7.42 -13.50
CA MET A 150 -8.60 8.29 -14.09
C MET A 150 -8.34 9.77 -13.80
N SER A 151 -7.84 10.12 -12.60
CA SER A 151 -7.40 11.49 -12.29
C SER A 151 -6.29 11.96 -13.25
N GLN A 152 -5.33 11.08 -13.55
CA GLN A 152 -4.29 11.40 -14.53
C GLN A 152 -4.86 11.55 -15.94
N ALA A 153 -5.89 10.77 -16.31
CA ALA A 153 -6.56 10.91 -17.60
C ALA A 153 -7.27 12.28 -17.74
N VAL A 154 -7.81 12.80 -16.63
CA VAL A 154 -8.38 14.17 -16.60
C VAL A 154 -7.29 15.21 -16.80
N LEU A 155 -6.18 15.11 -16.06
CA LEU A 155 -5.04 16.03 -16.19
C LEU A 155 -4.45 16.05 -17.61
N ASN A 156 -4.48 14.91 -18.30
CA ASN A 156 -4.01 14.79 -19.68
C ASN A 156 -5.08 15.19 -20.73
N GLY A 157 -6.28 15.60 -20.31
CA GLY A 157 -7.35 15.99 -21.22
C GLY A 157 -7.98 14.83 -22.00
N TYR A 158 -7.80 13.57 -21.59
CA TYR A 158 -8.42 12.41 -22.22
C TYR A 158 -9.90 12.23 -21.84
N ILE A 159 -10.29 12.70 -20.66
CA ILE A 159 -11.65 12.74 -20.15
C ILE A 159 -11.89 14.06 -19.41
N ALA A 160 -13.10 14.57 -19.42
CA ALA A 160 -13.44 15.87 -18.82
C ALA A 160 -13.57 15.80 -17.29
N LYS A 161 -14.03 14.68 -16.76
CA LYS A 161 -14.28 14.45 -15.32
C LYS A 161 -13.84 13.05 -14.96
N ASN A 162 -13.44 12.86 -13.71
CA ASN A 162 -13.09 11.53 -13.22
C ASN A 162 -14.36 10.69 -13.01
N PRO A 163 -14.56 9.59 -13.77
CA PRO A 163 -15.76 8.76 -13.62
C PRO A 163 -15.78 7.96 -12.30
N CYS A 164 -14.72 8.02 -11.51
CA CYS A 164 -14.67 7.43 -10.18
C CYS A 164 -15.30 8.32 -9.10
N ASP A 165 -15.57 9.60 -9.40
CA ASP A 165 -16.15 10.51 -8.40
C ASP A 165 -17.59 10.11 -8.07
N GLY A 166 -17.94 10.17 -6.78
CA GLY A 166 -19.27 9.82 -6.29
C GLY A 166 -19.58 8.32 -6.18
N ILE A 167 -18.61 7.44 -6.41
CA ILE A 167 -18.80 5.98 -6.29
C ILE A 167 -18.92 5.56 -4.81
N GLN A 168 -19.90 4.70 -4.54
CA GLN A 168 -20.12 4.13 -3.23
C GLN A 168 -19.27 2.87 -3.03
N LEU A 169 -18.39 2.92 -2.06
CA LEU A 169 -17.53 1.79 -1.71
C LEU A 169 -18.14 0.97 -0.56
N PRO A 170 -17.92 -0.35 -0.53
CA PRO A 170 -18.36 -1.17 0.59
C PRO A 170 -17.65 -0.72 1.88
N ARG A 171 -18.40 -0.76 3.00
CA ARG A 171 -17.89 -0.41 4.32
C ARG A 171 -16.78 -1.38 4.73
N VAL A 172 -15.65 -0.84 5.12
CA VAL A 172 -14.55 -1.63 5.69
C VAL A 172 -14.74 -1.64 7.20
N GLU A 173 -15.03 -2.81 7.74
CA GLU A 173 -15.04 -3.00 9.20
C GLU A 173 -13.61 -2.94 9.72
N LYS A 174 -13.38 -2.15 10.78
CA LYS A 174 -12.12 -2.19 11.53
C LYS A 174 -12.04 -3.57 12.20
N LYS A 175 -11.05 -4.37 11.85
CA LYS A 175 -10.71 -5.55 12.63
C LYS A 175 -10.01 -5.08 13.89
N ASP A 176 -10.49 -5.54 15.04
CA ASP A 176 -9.82 -5.26 16.29
C ASP A 176 -8.41 -5.87 16.27
N ILE A 177 -7.46 -5.04 16.65
CA ILE A 177 -6.09 -5.49 16.88
C ILE A 177 -6.12 -6.19 18.23
N SER A 178 -5.70 -7.47 18.27
CA SER A 178 -5.65 -8.26 19.49
C SER A 178 -4.19 -8.62 19.82
N PRO A 179 -3.44 -7.69 20.44
CA PRO A 179 -2.09 -7.96 20.91
C PRO A 179 -2.12 -9.06 22.00
N LEU A 180 -0.97 -9.69 22.24
CA LEU A 180 -0.82 -10.65 23.32
C LEU A 180 -0.85 -9.91 24.68
N ASN A 181 -1.65 -10.42 25.61
CA ASN A 181 -1.58 -10.05 27.01
C ASN A 181 -0.41 -10.79 27.71
N GLU A 182 -0.15 -10.50 28.99
CA GLU A 182 0.99 -11.09 29.71
C GLU A 182 0.95 -12.61 29.81
N ALA A 183 -0.25 -13.20 30.01
CA ALA A 183 -0.41 -14.65 30.06
C ALA A 183 -0.15 -15.27 28.67
N GLU A 184 -0.67 -14.63 27.61
CA GLU A 184 -0.45 -15.04 26.23
C GLU A 184 1.02 -14.84 25.79
N ILE A 185 1.72 -13.80 26.28
CA ILE A 185 3.17 -13.64 26.06
C ILE A 185 3.93 -14.79 26.71
N ARG A 186 3.62 -15.15 27.96
CA ARG A 186 4.22 -16.32 28.62
C ARG A 186 3.94 -17.62 27.85
N ALA A 187 2.71 -17.82 27.41
CA ALA A 187 2.35 -18.98 26.61
C ALA A 187 3.10 -19.02 25.27
N PHE A 188 3.21 -17.87 24.60
CA PHE A 188 3.96 -17.73 23.35
C PHE A 188 5.44 -18.07 23.53
N LEU A 189 6.09 -17.53 24.57
CA LEU A 189 7.50 -17.81 24.89
C LEU A 189 7.74 -19.29 25.19
N ASN A 190 6.80 -19.93 25.88
CA ASN A 190 6.87 -21.38 26.13
C ASN A 190 6.68 -22.19 24.85
N ALA A 191 5.76 -21.77 23.97
CA ALA A 191 5.49 -22.47 22.71
C ALA A 191 6.63 -22.38 21.69
N ILE A 192 7.47 -21.34 21.77
CA ILE A 192 8.64 -21.17 20.89
C ILE A 192 9.93 -21.77 21.48
N LYS A 193 9.92 -22.23 22.72
CA LYS A 193 11.11 -22.80 23.38
C LYS A 193 11.65 -24.00 22.58
N GLY A 194 12.94 -23.96 22.23
CA GLY A 194 13.57 -24.95 21.37
C GLY A 194 13.22 -24.91 19.90
N HIS A 195 12.42 -23.93 19.48
CA HIS A 195 12.11 -23.74 18.05
C HIS A 195 13.34 -23.15 17.34
N ARG A 196 13.62 -23.64 16.12
CA ARG A 196 14.78 -23.15 15.31
C ARG A 196 14.84 -21.62 15.15
N ASN A 197 13.68 -20.95 15.12
CA ASN A 197 13.54 -19.50 15.00
C ASN A 197 13.17 -18.83 16.34
N GLU A 198 13.44 -19.46 17.46
CA GLU A 198 13.12 -18.95 18.81
C GLU A 198 13.64 -17.53 19.03
N VAL A 199 14.93 -17.28 18.69
CA VAL A 199 15.56 -15.97 18.88
C VAL A 199 14.92 -14.91 17.98
N VAL A 200 14.53 -15.26 16.74
CA VAL A 200 13.83 -14.36 15.81
C VAL A 200 12.53 -13.86 16.45
N PHE A 201 11.74 -14.78 17.01
CA PHE A 201 10.44 -14.43 17.60
C PHE A 201 10.59 -13.65 18.91
N LYS A 202 11.58 -14.00 19.75
CA LYS A 202 11.91 -13.23 20.96
C LYS A 202 12.28 -11.79 20.61
N VAL A 203 13.22 -11.62 19.68
CA VAL A 203 13.65 -10.27 19.25
C VAL A 203 12.49 -9.50 18.60
N ALA A 204 11.67 -10.15 17.76
CA ALA A 204 10.48 -9.52 17.18
C ALA A 204 9.51 -9.00 18.26
N LEU A 205 9.23 -9.84 19.27
CA LEU A 205 8.30 -9.52 20.35
C LEU A 205 8.81 -8.39 21.26
N PHE A 206 10.12 -8.32 21.52
CA PHE A 206 10.68 -7.36 22.50
C PHE A 206 11.43 -6.17 21.88
N THR A 207 11.39 -6.03 20.55
CA THR A 207 11.90 -4.84 19.85
C THR A 207 10.83 -4.16 18.98
N GLY A 208 9.75 -4.87 18.66
CA GLY A 208 8.71 -4.38 17.77
C GLY A 208 9.20 -4.10 16.33
N MET A 209 10.36 -4.59 15.91
CA MET A 209 10.85 -4.43 14.54
C MET A 209 9.88 -5.04 13.53
N ARG A 210 9.76 -4.41 12.35
CA ARG A 210 8.98 -5.01 11.26
C ARG A 210 9.65 -6.29 10.77
N GLN A 211 8.88 -7.26 10.30
CA GLN A 211 9.42 -8.53 9.80
C GLN A 211 10.56 -8.34 8.79
N GLY A 212 10.38 -7.45 7.81
CA GLY A 212 11.42 -7.18 6.81
C GLY A 212 12.67 -6.50 7.39
N GLU A 213 12.53 -5.63 8.39
CA GLU A 213 13.64 -4.99 9.11
C GLU A 213 14.42 -6.01 9.91
N LEU A 214 13.72 -6.90 10.62
CA LEU A 214 14.33 -7.98 11.40
C LEU A 214 15.09 -8.94 10.50
N MET A 215 14.50 -9.39 9.39
CA MET A 215 15.13 -10.29 8.44
C MET A 215 16.30 -9.66 7.68
N GLY A 216 16.30 -8.34 7.52
CA GLY A 216 17.38 -7.57 6.89
C GLY A 216 18.42 -7.03 7.88
N LEU A 217 18.31 -7.38 9.17
CA LEU A 217 19.27 -6.94 10.18
C LEU A 217 20.63 -7.62 9.96
N GLN A 218 21.70 -6.82 9.89
CA GLN A 218 23.06 -7.30 9.80
C GLN A 218 23.82 -7.08 11.11
N TRP A 219 24.83 -7.89 11.38
CA TRP A 219 25.64 -7.79 12.61
C TRP A 219 26.34 -6.45 12.77
N ASP A 220 26.70 -5.78 11.68
CA ASP A 220 27.32 -4.46 11.72
C ASP A 220 26.38 -3.36 12.26
N ASN A 221 25.08 -3.64 12.26
CA ASN A 221 24.06 -2.76 12.81
C ASN A 221 23.71 -3.09 14.29
N VAL A 222 24.39 -4.06 14.91
CA VAL A 222 24.19 -4.44 16.32
C VAL A 222 25.43 -4.06 17.14
N ASP A 223 25.31 -2.98 17.90
CA ASP A 223 26.37 -2.52 18.80
C ASP A 223 26.18 -3.11 20.19
N PHE A 224 26.89 -4.17 20.48
CA PHE A 224 26.87 -4.83 21.80
C PHE A 224 27.49 -4.00 22.93
N LYS A 225 28.39 -3.06 22.61
CA LYS A 225 29.02 -2.18 23.60
C LYS A 225 28.07 -1.07 24.01
N ALA A 226 27.42 -0.46 23.06
CA ALA A 226 26.41 0.59 23.28
C ALA A 226 25.03 0.01 23.65
N GLY A 227 24.80 -1.30 23.49
CA GLY A 227 23.49 -1.93 23.73
C GLY A 227 22.42 -1.48 22.73
N THR A 228 22.77 -1.21 21.47
CA THR A 228 21.86 -0.59 20.51
C THR A 228 21.79 -1.34 19.18
N ILE A 229 20.67 -1.18 18.48
CA ILE A 229 20.44 -1.71 17.12
C ILE A 229 20.09 -0.55 16.20
N LEU A 230 20.80 -0.44 15.07
CA LEU A 230 20.50 0.52 14.01
C LEU A 230 19.57 -0.13 12.97
N VAL A 231 18.35 0.37 12.84
CA VAL A 231 17.37 -0.11 11.86
C VAL A 231 17.40 0.84 10.67
N SER A 232 18.19 0.51 9.65
CA SER A 232 18.41 1.32 8.45
C SER A 232 17.85 0.68 7.18
N GLN A 233 17.57 -0.61 7.20
CA GLN A 233 17.22 -1.39 6.02
C GLN A 233 16.24 -2.52 6.33
N GLN A 234 15.70 -3.11 5.27
CA GLN A 234 14.80 -4.25 5.33
C GLN A 234 15.14 -5.26 4.24
N LEU A 235 14.85 -6.52 4.47
CA LEU A 235 14.89 -7.56 3.45
C LEU A 235 13.57 -7.52 2.66
N ILE A 236 13.64 -7.36 1.36
CA ILE A 236 12.50 -7.42 0.46
C ILE A 236 12.64 -8.57 -0.52
N HIS A 237 11.51 -9.18 -0.88
CA HIS A 237 11.43 -10.18 -1.92
C HIS A 237 10.98 -9.52 -3.22
N GLU A 238 11.83 -9.54 -4.25
CA GLU A 238 11.45 -9.11 -5.60
C GLU A 238 10.69 -10.23 -6.30
N LYS A 239 9.43 -9.97 -6.66
CA LYS A 239 8.56 -10.94 -7.34
C LYS A 239 8.86 -11.09 -8.84
N LYS A 240 10.04 -10.71 -9.31
CA LYS A 240 10.49 -11.02 -10.68
C LYS A 240 10.73 -12.52 -10.83
N LYS A 241 10.71 -13.03 -12.08
CA LYS A 241 11.01 -14.44 -12.39
C LYS A 241 12.22 -14.92 -11.59
N GLY A 242 12.01 -15.88 -10.68
CA GLY A 242 13.04 -16.46 -9.83
C GLY A 242 13.06 -15.96 -8.38
N GLY A 243 12.36 -14.88 -8.05
CA GLY A 243 12.18 -14.35 -6.66
C GLY A 243 13.50 -14.17 -5.92
N ILE A 244 14.14 -13.00 -6.04
CA ILE A 244 15.40 -12.71 -5.37
C ILE A 244 15.11 -11.88 -4.11
N TYR A 245 15.77 -12.22 -3.01
CA TYR A 245 15.82 -11.39 -1.82
C TYR A 245 16.94 -10.36 -1.93
N LYS A 246 16.66 -9.12 -1.54
CA LYS A 246 17.66 -8.06 -1.47
C LYS A 246 17.41 -7.12 -0.30
N LEU A 247 18.47 -6.46 0.16
CA LEU A 247 18.36 -5.36 1.09
C LEU A 247 17.87 -4.09 0.38
N ALA A 248 16.98 -3.37 1.04
CA ALA A 248 16.46 -2.08 0.58
C ALA A 248 16.30 -1.15 1.78
N PRO A 249 16.26 0.18 1.58
CA PRO A 249 15.88 1.11 2.64
C PRO A 249 14.57 0.72 3.30
N THR A 250 14.36 1.16 4.54
CA THR A 250 13.11 0.90 5.25
C THR A 250 11.90 1.44 4.49
N LYS A 251 10.71 0.93 4.79
CA LYS A 251 9.48 1.32 4.07
C LYS A 251 9.19 2.82 4.09
N THR A 252 9.60 3.50 5.16
CA THR A 252 9.40 4.94 5.38
C THR A 252 10.67 5.75 5.14
N ASP A 253 11.72 5.11 4.59
CA ASP A 253 13.06 5.68 4.36
C ASP A 253 13.70 6.31 5.63
N GLY A 254 13.15 5.98 6.80
CA GLY A 254 13.64 6.44 8.11
C GLY A 254 14.66 5.46 8.70
N VAL A 255 15.83 5.98 9.04
CA VAL A 255 16.82 5.30 9.90
C VAL A 255 16.47 5.60 11.35
N ARG A 256 16.45 4.55 12.18
CA ARG A 256 16.25 4.72 13.63
C ARG A 256 17.18 3.84 14.43
N LYS A 257 17.58 4.33 15.57
CA LYS A 257 18.35 3.61 16.57
C LYS A 257 17.40 3.19 17.68
N ILE A 258 17.38 1.92 18.01
CA ILE A 258 16.63 1.38 19.15
C ILE A 258 17.59 0.88 20.22
N THR A 259 17.16 0.96 21.47
CA THR A 259 17.89 0.45 22.63
C THR A 259 17.05 -0.65 23.27
N PRO A 260 17.22 -1.92 22.86
CA PRO A 260 16.48 -3.03 23.43
C PRO A 260 16.85 -3.27 24.90
N ALA A 261 15.98 -3.95 25.63
CA ALA A 261 16.31 -4.42 26.97
C ALA A 261 17.60 -5.27 26.96
N PRO A 262 18.45 -5.18 27.99
CA PRO A 262 19.75 -5.91 28.05
C PRO A 262 19.62 -7.41 27.79
N ILE A 263 18.55 -8.04 28.23
CA ILE A 263 18.28 -9.46 27.99
C ILE A 263 18.15 -9.79 26.49
N VAL A 264 17.59 -8.89 25.67
CA VAL A 264 17.48 -9.07 24.21
C VAL A 264 18.86 -9.04 23.58
N MET A 265 19.74 -8.13 24.04
CA MET A 265 21.14 -8.06 23.59
C MET A 265 21.94 -9.32 23.97
N ASN A 266 21.65 -9.90 25.14
CA ASN A 266 22.24 -11.18 25.53
C ASN A 266 21.80 -12.33 24.63
N TRP A 267 20.50 -12.43 24.28
CA TRP A 267 20.02 -13.42 23.30
C TRP A 267 20.68 -13.27 21.94
N LEU A 268 20.88 -12.04 21.48
CA LEU A 268 21.59 -11.78 20.22
C LEU A 268 23.08 -12.20 20.31
N LYS A 269 23.75 -11.99 21.46
CA LYS A 269 25.14 -12.41 21.67
C LYS A 269 25.27 -13.93 21.67
N GLU A 270 24.38 -14.62 22.38
CA GLU A 270 24.32 -16.10 22.39
C GLU A 270 24.05 -16.63 20.98
N TRP A 271 23.10 -16.03 20.27
CA TRP A 271 22.77 -16.38 18.89
C TRP A 271 23.98 -16.19 17.95
N LYS A 272 24.72 -15.08 18.07
CA LYS A 272 25.93 -14.84 17.28
C LYS A 272 26.96 -15.96 17.47
N THR A 273 27.13 -16.39 18.70
CA THR A 273 28.04 -17.51 19.03
C THR A 273 27.55 -18.82 18.40
N ALA A 274 26.25 -19.11 18.52
CA ALA A 274 25.65 -20.31 17.93
C ALA A 274 25.72 -20.29 16.39
N GLN A 275 25.44 -19.16 15.76
CA GLN A 275 25.53 -18.99 14.31
C GLN A 275 26.97 -19.17 13.80
N ASN A 276 27.96 -18.63 14.51
CA ASN A 276 29.36 -18.80 14.15
C ASN A 276 29.79 -20.28 14.26
N ALA A 277 29.32 -20.98 15.29
CA ALA A 277 29.58 -22.42 15.43
C ALA A 277 28.92 -23.22 14.29
N GLN A 278 27.71 -22.89 13.92
CA GLN A 278 27.02 -23.50 12.76
C GLN A 278 27.77 -23.22 11.45
N ARG A 279 28.26 -22.00 11.24
CA ARG A 279 29.04 -21.64 10.07
C ARG A 279 30.33 -22.46 9.97
N LEU A 280 31.06 -22.60 11.08
CA LEU A 280 32.25 -23.41 11.12
C LEU A 280 31.95 -24.90 10.84
N ALA A 281 30.91 -25.45 11.44
CA ALA A 281 30.50 -26.83 11.23
C ALA A 281 30.08 -27.15 9.81
N LYS A 282 29.43 -26.17 9.11
CA LYS A 282 28.98 -26.34 7.73
C LYS A 282 30.07 -26.11 6.68
N GLY A 283 31.14 -25.33 7.01
CA GLY A 283 32.22 -25.04 6.07
C GLY A 283 31.72 -24.50 4.73
N GLU A 284 32.06 -25.17 3.65
CA GLU A 284 31.67 -24.79 2.28
C GLU A 284 30.17 -24.92 2.01
N MET A 285 29.42 -25.67 2.82
CA MET A 285 27.94 -25.74 2.70
C MET A 285 27.23 -24.52 3.28
N TRP A 286 27.96 -23.62 3.94
CA TRP A 286 27.43 -22.35 4.39
C TRP A 286 27.36 -21.36 3.21
N VAL A 287 26.16 -21.14 2.70
CA VAL A 287 25.92 -20.26 1.55
C VAL A 287 25.20 -19.01 2.04
N SER A 288 25.82 -17.85 1.88
CA SER A 288 25.22 -16.57 2.23
C SER A 288 25.00 -15.72 1.00
N ASP A 289 23.73 -15.59 0.57
CA ASP A 289 23.37 -14.70 -0.54
C ASP A 289 23.49 -13.21 -0.14
N ILE A 290 23.38 -12.94 1.17
CA ILE A 290 23.50 -11.61 1.76
C ILE A 290 24.37 -11.75 3.01
N GLU A 291 25.57 -11.20 2.97
CA GLU A 291 26.53 -11.35 4.05
C GLU A 291 26.08 -10.61 5.34
N GLY A 292 26.53 -11.15 6.46
CA GLY A 292 26.40 -10.53 7.77
C GLY A 292 24.97 -10.51 8.34
N LEU A 293 24.00 -11.21 7.75
CA LEU A 293 22.65 -11.29 8.32
C LEU A 293 22.67 -11.89 9.72
N VAL A 294 21.93 -11.25 10.64
CA VAL A 294 21.73 -11.74 12.00
C VAL A 294 20.92 -13.03 12.01
N PHE A 295 19.86 -13.10 11.21
CA PHE A 295 18.94 -14.24 11.18
C PHE A 295 19.03 -14.98 9.85
N THR A 296 19.56 -16.19 9.90
CA THR A 296 19.74 -17.09 8.76
C THR A 296 19.12 -18.45 9.06
N ASP A 297 18.94 -19.25 8.02
CA ASP A 297 18.67 -20.67 8.17
C ASP A 297 19.95 -21.43 8.57
N GLU A 298 19.85 -22.74 8.71
CA GLU A 298 20.95 -23.64 9.08
C GLU A 298 22.06 -23.76 8.02
N HIS A 299 21.85 -23.18 6.84
CA HIS A 299 22.82 -23.15 5.73
C HIS A 299 23.36 -21.73 5.47
N GLY A 300 23.00 -20.75 6.30
CA GLY A 300 23.42 -19.36 6.12
C GLY A 300 22.58 -18.51 5.19
N ARG A 301 21.51 -19.08 4.61
CA ARG A 301 20.62 -18.36 3.69
C ARG A 301 19.64 -17.47 4.46
N ASN A 302 19.14 -16.44 3.79
CA ASN A 302 18.11 -15.59 4.39
C ASN A 302 16.83 -16.38 4.69
N LEU A 303 16.15 -16.02 5.77
CA LEU A 303 14.85 -16.58 6.13
C LEU A 303 13.75 -16.14 5.13
N SER A 304 12.77 -17.00 4.89
CA SER A 304 11.62 -16.66 4.06
C SER A 304 10.52 -15.98 4.88
N ASN A 305 10.00 -14.84 4.36
CA ASN A 305 8.85 -14.16 4.95
C ASN A 305 7.64 -15.10 5.13
N THR A 306 7.39 -15.93 4.14
CA THR A 306 6.26 -16.87 4.14
C THR A 306 6.42 -17.92 5.23
N THR A 307 7.63 -18.47 5.40
CA THR A 307 7.93 -19.47 6.44
C THR A 307 7.66 -18.90 7.83
N LEU A 308 8.24 -17.73 8.16
CA LEU A 308 8.04 -17.10 9.47
C LEU A 308 6.56 -16.75 9.72
N THR A 309 5.83 -16.31 8.69
CA THR A 309 4.39 -16.01 8.81
C THR A 309 3.58 -17.27 9.11
N HIS A 310 3.88 -18.39 8.46
CA HIS A 310 3.21 -19.66 8.73
C HIS A 310 3.56 -20.23 10.12
N GLU A 311 4.82 -20.11 10.54
CA GLU A 311 5.27 -20.55 11.86
C GLU A 311 4.57 -19.76 12.98
N VAL A 312 4.53 -18.42 12.89
CA VAL A 312 3.84 -17.59 13.88
C VAL A 312 2.34 -17.91 13.93
N LYS A 313 1.70 -18.16 12.78
CA LYS A 313 0.30 -18.57 12.73
C LYS A 313 0.08 -19.88 13.51
N ARG A 314 0.92 -20.90 13.28
CA ARG A 314 0.85 -22.18 14.00
C ARG A 314 1.08 -22.03 15.50
N ILE A 315 2.02 -21.16 15.89
CA ILE A 315 2.28 -20.87 17.30
C ILE A 315 1.06 -20.17 17.91
N GLY A 316 0.48 -19.19 17.20
CA GLY A 316 -0.75 -18.53 17.61
C GLY A 316 -1.90 -19.52 17.85
N GLU A 317 -2.13 -20.44 16.91
CA GLU A 317 -3.13 -21.50 17.05
C GLU A 317 -2.90 -22.40 18.29
N LYS A 318 -1.63 -22.74 18.60
CA LYS A 318 -1.25 -23.52 19.80
C LYS A 318 -1.59 -22.82 21.12
N ILE A 319 -1.55 -21.50 21.14
CA ILE A 319 -1.89 -20.70 22.35
C ILE A 319 -3.33 -20.17 22.34
N GLY A 320 -4.19 -20.69 21.45
CA GLY A 320 -5.60 -20.29 21.35
C GLY A 320 -5.83 -18.93 20.68
N LYS A 321 -4.84 -18.40 19.95
CA LYS A 321 -4.92 -17.09 19.28
C LYS A 321 -5.10 -17.30 17.77
N GLU A 322 -6.33 -17.57 17.33
CA GLU A 322 -6.62 -17.74 15.91
C GLU A 322 -6.33 -16.49 15.10
N GLY A 323 -5.78 -16.67 13.90
CA GLY A 323 -5.47 -15.57 12.98
C GLY A 323 -4.29 -14.71 13.40
N PHE A 324 -3.50 -15.11 14.42
CA PHE A 324 -2.31 -14.40 14.88
C PHE A 324 -1.26 -14.31 13.77
N ARG A 325 -0.70 -13.14 13.59
CA ARG A 325 0.23 -12.81 12.50
C ARG A 325 1.58 -12.32 13.05
N PHE A 326 2.61 -12.41 12.24
CA PHE A 326 3.93 -11.88 12.63
C PHE A 326 3.88 -10.39 13.05
N HIS A 327 3.05 -9.59 12.38
CA HIS A 327 2.91 -8.17 12.72
C HIS A 327 2.24 -7.92 14.07
N ASP A 328 1.49 -8.89 14.58
CA ASP A 328 0.83 -8.79 15.89
C ASP A 328 1.83 -8.91 17.05
N LEU A 329 3.03 -9.48 16.83
CA LEU A 329 4.16 -9.40 17.78
C LEU A 329 4.58 -7.94 18.03
N ARG A 330 4.60 -7.14 16.96
CA ARG A 330 4.92 -5.72 17.06
C ARG A 330 3.82 -4.93 17.78
N HIS A 331 2.55 -5.29 17.58
CA HIS A 331 1.44 -4.72 18.34
C HIS A 331 1.54 -5.10 19.83
N SER A 332 1.92 -6.34 20.10
CA SER A 332 2.17 -6.83 21.48
C SER A 332 3.31 -6.09 22.15
N TYR A 333 4.41 -5.82 21.43
CA TYR A 333 5.49 -4.95 21.93
C TYR A 333 4.98 -3.57 22.33
N ALA A 334 4.18 -2.92 21.45
CA ALA A 334 3.69 -1.58 21.73
C ALA A 334 2.88 -1.53 23.03
N VAL A 335 1.98 -2.49 23.22
CA VAL A 335 1.13 -2.57 24.42
C VAL A 335 1.96 -2.92 25.65
N ALA A 336 2.91 -3.87 25.55
CA ALA A 336 3.76 -4.27 26.65
C ALA A 336 4.67 -3.12 27.12
N ALA A 337 5.28 -2.37 26.19
CA ALA A 337 6.14 -1.22 26.48
C ALA A 337 5.37 -0.10 27.21
N ILE A 338 4.16 0.24 26.75
CA ILE A 338 3.32 1.24 27.39
C ILE A 338 2.88 0.76 28.79
N ARG A 339 2.55 -0.52 28.96
CA ARG A 339 2.25 -1.10 30.29
C ARG A 339 3.44 -1.09 31.22
N ALA A 340 4.65 -1.26 30.68
CA ALA A 340 5.89 -1.15 31.45
C ALA A 340 6.24 0.28 31.86
N GLY A 341 5.50 1.29 31.39
CA GLY A 341 5.66 2.69 31.76
C GLY A 341 6.30 3.58 30.69
N ASP A 342 6.60 3.05 29.51
CA ASP A 342 7.11 3.85 28.40
C ASP A 342 6.04 4.86 27.92
N ASP A 343 6.47 6.07 27.60
CA ASP A 343 5.60 7.06 27.00
C ASP A 343 5.30 6.74 25.51
N MET A 344 4.14 7.16 25.04
CA MET A 344 3.65 6.88 23.69
C MET A 344 4.57 7.39 22.59
N LYS A 345 5.30 8.49 22.80
CA LYS A 345 6.20 9.09 21.84
C LYS A 345 7.46 8.24 21.69
N THR A 346 8.01 7.78 22.80
CA THR A 346 9.15 6.84 22.83
C THR A 346 8.79 5.54 22.14
N VAL A 347 7.65 4.93 22.46
CA VAL A 347 7.18 3.69 21.78
C VAL A 347 6.99 3.93 20.29
N SER A 348 6.34 5.04 19.89
CA SER A 348 6.14 5.41 18.49
C SER A 348 7.46 5.57 17.73
N SER A 349 8.47 6.20 18.38
CA SER A 349 9.82 6.39 17.84
C SER A 349 10.54 5.05 17.67
N ASN A 350 10.55 4.20 18.69
CA ASN A 350 11.17 2.86 18.65
C ASN A 350 10.55 2.01 17.52
N LEU A 351 9.24 2.11 17.36
CA LEU A 351 8.53 1.43 16.30
C LEU A 351 8.79 2.06 14.91
N GLY A 352 9.16 3.35 14.82
CA GLY A 352 9.26 4.09 13.56
C GLY A 352 7.88 4.24 12.91
N HIS A 353 6.87 4.67 13.67
CA HIS A 353 5.59 5.09 13.14
C HIS A 353 5.69 6.50 12.59
N THR A 354 5.07 6.76 11.44
CA THR A 354 5.05 8.10 10.82
C THR A 354 4.22 9.10 11.62
N THR A 355 3.24 8.59 12.36
CA THR A 355 2.37 9.39 13.25
C THR A 355 2.11 8.64 14.55
N ILE A 356 2.01 9.37 15.65
CA ILE A 356 1.71 8.81 16.97
C ILE A 356 0.30 8.19 17.04
N SER A 357 -0.62 8.65 16.17
CA SER A 357 -1.98 8.11 16.09
C SER A 357 -2.02 6.60 15.81
N ILE A 358 -1.04 6.07 15.07
CA ILE A 358 -0.93 4.63 14.82
C ILE A 358 -0.68 3.88 16.14
N THR A 359 0.16 4.41 17.01
CA THR A 359 0.42 3.83 18.34
C THR A 359 -0.80 3.96 19.24
N MET A 360 -1.49 5.10 19.20
CA MET A 360 -2.74 5.33 19.94
C MET A 360 -3.86 4.38 19.49
N ASP A 361 -4.04 4.15 18.19
CA ASP A 361 -5.04 3.21 17.65
C ASP A 361 -4.82 1.76 18.15
N ILE A 362 -3.55 1.32 18.27
CA ILE A 362 -3.21 0.00 18.81
C ILE A 362 -3.59 -0.07 20.29
N TYR A 363 -3.38 1.03 21.01
CA TYR A 363 -3.55 1.11 22.43
C TYR A 363 -5.00 1.35 22.86
N ALA A 364 -5.81 2.02 22.05
CA ALA A 364 -7.21 2.36 22.37
C ALA A 364 -8.09 1.13 22.68
N SER A 365 -7.68 -0.06 22.26
CA SER A 365 -8.37 -1.33 22.59
C SER A 365 -8.13 -1.82 24.04
N TYR A 366 -7.30 -1.13 24.86
CA TYR A 366 -6.91 -1.55 26.21
C TYR A 366 -7.27 -0.52 27.32
N THR A 367 -8.25 0.32 27.09
CA THR A 367 -8.57 1.49 27.91
C THR A 367 -9.10 1.18 29.32
N GLU A 368 -9.78 0.05 29.57
CA GLU A 368 -10.37 -0.25 30.88
C GLU A 368 -9.33 -0.53 31.97
N ASP A 369 -8.33 -1.35 31.69
CA ASP A 369 -7.28 -1.67 32.68
C ASP A 369 -6.44 -0.43 33.04
N MET A 370 -6.32 0.51 32.11
CA MET A 370 -5.61 1.77 32.34
C MET A 370 -6.40 2.78 33.10
N ALA A 371 -7.69 2.87 32.88
CA ALA A 371 -8.56 3.73 33.69
C ALA A 371 -8.44 3.30 35.15
N LYS A 372 -8.45 2.00 35.43
CA LYS A 372 -8.22 1.44 36.77
C LYS A 372 -6.82 1.75 37.31
N ALA A 373 -5.78 1.53 36.51
CA ALA A 373 -4.40 1.83 36.90
C ALA A 373 -4.16 3.33 37.09
N SER A 374 -4.78 4.18 36.27
CA SER A 374 -4.76 5.64 36.43
C SER A 374 -5.47 6.08 37.71
N ALA A 375 -6.63 5.50 37.99
CA ALA A 375 -7.35 5.77 39.23
C ALA A 375 -6.53 5.35 40.47
N SER A 376 -5.87 4.18 40.44
CA SER A 376 -4.97 3.74 41.52
C SER A 376 -3.82 4.71 41.72
N ARG A 377 -3.09 5.10 40.66
CA ARG A 377 -1.99 6.07 40.76
C ARG A 377 -2.47 7.43 41.32
N MET A 378 -3.66 7.88 40.93
CA MET A 378 -4.23 9.12 41.47
C MET A 378 -4.58 8.96 42.94
N ASN A 379 -5.13 7.82 43.35
CA ASN A 379 -5.41 7.52 44.77
C ASN A 379 -4.11 7.51 45.58
N ASP A 380 -3.05 6.87 45.10
CA ASP A 380 -1.75 6.82 45.74
C ASP A 380 -1.12 8.21 45.87
N TYR A 381 -1.25 9.06 44.82
CA TYR A 381 -0.79 10.44 44.83
C TYR A 381 -1.55 11.28 45.87
N ILE A 382 -2.87 11.15 45.92
CA ILE A 382 -3.71 11.88 46.91
C ILE A 382 -3.34 11.42 48.32
N SER A 383 -3.29 10.10 48.57
CA SER A 383 -2.98 9.54 49.90
C SER A 383 -1.58 9.86 50.40
N SER A 384 -0.62 10.12 49.48
CA SER A 384 0.77 10.42 49.82
C SER A 384 1.04 11.90 50.04
N ASN A 385 0.16 12.80 49.54
CA ASN A 385 0.42 14.24 49.53
C ASN A 385 -0.65 15.07 50.27
N PHE A 386 -1.78 14.44 50.59
CA PHE A 386 -2.92 15.06 51.26
C PHE A 386 -3.48 14.19 52.37
#